data_0a2138d98fbf59ecd43fe4179fe9b0de
#
_entry.id   0a2138d98fbf59ecd43fe4179fe9b0de
#
_cell.length_a   1.000
_cell.length_b   1.000
_cell.length_c   1.000
_cell.angle_alpha   90.00
_cell.angle_beta   90.00
_cell.angle_gamma   90.00
#
_symmetry.space_group_name_H-M   'P 1'
#
loop_
_entity.id
_entity.type
_entity.pdbx_description
1 polymer ?
#
loop_
_entity_poly.entity_id
_entity_poly.type
_entity_poly.pdbx_seq_one_letter_code
_entity_poly.pdbx_strand_id
1 'polypeptide(L)'
;MRLKHFWLALIAIGASGAAHAAMECKFNDGNTRTIMPGMSTMIVPLPPGTISVPTQISPTILLEFDTPLQSSCNVGNDGESVWQMTDNALLWGNVNGHATFRTNVEGIYYTLAIYPDANTVTAWFPPQAGSYYETGDANNDEGVVNARYWHARMDIYQDPTFKGLPTNVVFLTAAGGMLGHAVIGDPHTGTESDHPRVPININDMSFQLPLHAPSCVLRAPTTVDLGDWYRSDLENDNTTEVSFKIEGSCANVIEVDAKVVSEHTTSDGALFTNSITSNSSVTAAKGVGVKLRTPAYSQIHNNQSETIAAGNPIGAPVYQVSATYNAKLVKTNTEAVTPGVFGTTITFQVTYQ
;
A
#
# COMPACT_ATOMS: atom_id res chain seq x y z
N MET A 1 76.56 30.94 61.48
CA MET A 1 75.22 31.10 60.97
C MET A 1 75.12 30.27 59.70
N ARG A 2 74.45 29.09 59.73
CA ARG A 2 74.47 28.10 58.64
C ARG A 2 73.14 28.18 57.86
N LEU A 3 73.25 28.54 56.62
CA LEU A 3 72.07 28.56 55.66
C LEU A 3 71.83 27.15 55.14
N LYS A 4 70.67 26.60 55.43
CA LYS A 4 70.26 25.32 54.89
C LYS A 4 69.45 25.56 53.57
N HIS A 5 69.99 25.01 52.48
CA HIS A 5 69.28 24.99 51.18
C HIS A 5 68.22 23.88 51.16
N PHE A 6 66.96 24.28 51.00
CA PHE A 6 65.85 23.36 50.73
C PHE A 6 65.75 23.17 49.25
N TRP A 7 66.00 21.97 48.79
CA TRP A 7 65.68 21.57 47.42
C TRP A 7 64.21 21.12 47.36
N LEU A 8 63.39 21.86 46.63
CA LEU A 8 62.03 21.42 46.27
C LEU A 8 62.17 20.60 45.00
N ALA A 9 61.98 19.29 45.10
CA ALA A 9 61.79 18.41 43.94
C ALA A 9 60.36 18.54 43.44
N LEU A 10 60.17 19.19 42.30
CA LEU A 10 58.87 19.24 41.57
C LEU A 10 58.69 17.89 40.88
N ILE A 11 57.85 17.00 41.42
CA ILE A 11 57.39 15.79 40.74
C ILE A 11 56.28 16.24 39.73
N ALA A 12 56.67 16.39 38.49
CA ALA A 12 55.69 16.48 37.39
C ALA A 12 55.05 15.11 37.22
N ILE A 13 53.85 14.92 37.78
CA ILE A 13 52.98 13.80 37.45
C ILE A 13 52.45 14.11 36.08
N GLY A 14 53.10 13.57 35.05
CA GLY A 14 52.53 13.49 33.71
C GLY A 14 51.27 12.64 33.78
N ALA A 15 50.12 13.27 33.83
CA ALA A 15 48.87 12.61 33.47
C ALA A 15 48.97 12.26 31.98
N SER A 16 49.50 11.07 31.69
CA SER A 16 49.24 10.42 30.43
C SER A 16 47.74 10.09 30.43
N GLY A 17 46.93 11.06 29.99
CA GLY A 17 45.59 10.74 29.53
C GLY A 17 45.78 9.68 28.46
N ALA A 18 45.45 8.44 28.77
CA ALA A 18 45.17 7.49 27.73
C ALA A 18 44.07 8.13 26.87
N ALA A 19 44.47 8.69 25.74
CA ALA A 19 43.51 8.93 24.67
C ALA A 19 42.96 7.53 24.37
N HIS A 20 41.81 7.20 24.94
CA HIS A 20 41.00 6.15 24.38
C HIS A 20 40.74 6.64 22.96
N ALA A 21 41.42 6.07 21.98
CA ALA A 21 41.01 6.17 20.63
C ALA A 21 39.56 5.67 20.65
N ALA A 22 38.61 6.57 20.38
CA ALA A 22 37.24 6.20 20.25
C ALA A 22 37.20 5.07 19.22
N MET A 23 36.72 3.93 19.64
CA MET A 23 36.59 2.80 18.75
C MET A 23 35.37 3.10 17.89
N GLU A 24 35.60 3.34 16.62
CA GLU A 24 34.60 3.86 15.72
C GLU A 24 34.16 2.79 14.74
N CYS A 25 32.83 2.69 14.50
CA CYS A 25 32.27 2.00 13.37
C CYS A 25 32.15 3.00 12.22
N LYS A 26 32.40 2.56 10.99
CA LYS A 26 32.34 3.42 9.83
C LYS A 26 32.07 2.65 8.54
N PHE A 27 31.60 3.35 7.51
CA PHE A 27 31.74 2.86 6.16
C PHE A 27 33.23 2.79 5.78
N ASN A 28 33.60 1.74 5.04
CA ASN A 28 35.00 1.48 4.71
C ASN A 28 35.65 2.55 3.85
N ASP A 29 34.83 3.29 3.10
CA ASP A 29 35.25 4.44 2.30
C ASP A 29 34.10 5.46 2.14
N GLY A 30 34.42 6.65 1.63
CA GLY A 30 33.49 7.74 1.32
C GLY A 30 33.13 7.84 -0.17
N ASN A 31 33.38 6.80 -0.98
CA ASN A 31 33.09 6.85 -2.40
C ASN A 31 31.58 6.78 -2.67
N THR A 32 31.16 7.46 -3.72
CA THR A 32 29.75 7.44 -4.17
C THR A 32 29.29 6.01 -4.44
N ARG A 33 28.10 5.71 -4.00
CA ARG A 33 27.38 4.46 -4.29
C ARG A 33 26.12 4.76 -5.08
N THR A 34 25.91 4.01 -6.14
CA THR A 34 24.71 4.15 -6.97
C THR A 34 23.82 2.93 -6.83
N ILE A 35 22.58 3.15 -6.44
CA ILE A 35 21.57 2.10 -6.38
C ILE A 35 21.16 1.74 -7.79
N MET A 36 21.28 0.45 -8.10
CA MET A 36 21.03 -0.10 -9.42
C MET A 36 19.59 -0.60 -9.55
N PRO A 37 19.01 -0.53 -10.77
CA PRO A 37 17.70 -1.09 -11.03
C PRO A 37 17.62 -2.55 -10.63
N GLY A 38 16.61 -2.89 -9.83
CA GLY A 38 16.24 -4.26 -9.49
C GLY A 38 15.41 -4.94 -10.60
N MET A 39 14.81 -6.08 -10.25
CA MET A 39 13.86 -6.74 -11.16
C MET A 39 12.66 -5.84 -11.42
N SER A 40 12.23 -5.78 -12.68
CA SER A 40 11.04 -5.03 -13.07
C SER A 40 9.79 -5.63 -12.40
N THR A 41 9.13 -4.83 -11.57
CA THR A 41 7.87 -5.16 -10.92
C THR A 41 6.76 -4.38 -11.59
N MET A 42 5.59 -5.00 -11.76
CA MET A 42 4.40 -4.26 -12.21
C MET A 42 3.83 -3.47 -11.04
N ILE A 43 3.60 -2.19 -11.23
CA ILE A 43 2.94 -1.29 -10.27
C ILE A 43 1.53 -1.01 -10.77
N VAL A 44 0.54 -1.32 -9.95
CA VAL A 44 -0.88 -1.08 -10.26
C VAL A 44 -1.39 0.04 -9.35
N PRO A 45 -1.50 1.28 -9.88
CA PRO A 45 -2.07 2.37 -9.10
C PRO A 45 -3.54 2.12 -8.75
N LEU A 46 -3.92 2.54 -7.55
CA LEU A 46 -5.32 2.54 -7.12
C LEU A 46 -6.11 3.63 -7.88
N PRO A 47 -7.43 3.44 -8.12
CA PRO A 47 -8.24 4.44 -8.79
C PRO A 47 -8.20 5.78 -8.06
N PRO A 48 -8.23 6.92 -8.80
CA PRO A 48 -8.26 8.24 -8.20
C PRO A 48 -9.44 8.42 -7.24
N GLY A 49 -9.16 9.04 -6.08
CA GLY A 49 -10.18 9.33 -5.06
C GLY A 49 -10.61 8.15 -4.19
N THR A 50 -9.97 6.98 -4.32
CA THR A 50 -10.27 5.79 -3.49
C THR A 50 -9.53 5.78 -2.16
N ILE A 51 -8.44 6.52 -2.05
CA ILE A 51 -7.61 6.59 -0.83
C ILE A 51 -7.71 7.98 -0.18
N SER A 52 -7.67 8.01 1.14
CA SER A 52 -7.68 9.24 1.95
C SER A 52 -6.32 9.55 2.62
N VAL A 53 -5.41 8.60 2.59
CA VAL A 53 -4.05 8.71 3.14
C VAL A 53 -3.06 8.10 2.15
N PRO A 54 -1.79 8.52 2.17
CA PRO A 54 -0.74 7.88 1.38
C PRO A 54 -0.72 6.37 1.59
N THR A 55 -0.80 5.61 0.50
CA THR A 55 -0.94 4.15 0.52
C THR A 55 0.17 3.52 -0.31
N GLN A 56 0.84 2.50 0.24
CA GLN A 56 1.84 1.73 -0.49
C GLN A 56 1.16 0.88 -1.56
N ILE A 57 1.64 1.00 -2.80
CA ILE A 57 1.09 0.32 -3.99
C ILE A 57 2.04 -0.70 -4.61
N SER A 58 3.16 -0.99 -3.94
CA SER A 58 4.10 -2.03 -4.34
C SER A 58 4.46 -2.92 -3.15
N PRO A 59 4.88 -4.17 -3.37
CA PRO A 59 5.71 -4.85 -2.40
C PRO A 59 7.02 -4.07 -2.21
N THR A 60 7.70 -4.28 -1.09
CA THR A 60 9.05 -3.73 -0.90
C THR A 60 10.00 -4.28 -1.95
N ILE A 61 10.68 -3.40 -2.67
CA ILE A 61 11.63 -3.73 -3.74
C ILE A 61 13.04 -3.71 -3.14
N LEU A 62 13.72 -4.84 -3.20
CA LEU A 62 15.10 -4.96 -2.73
C LEU A 62 16.06 -4.57 -3.86
N LEU A 63 17.07 -3.78 -3.53
CA LEU A 63 17.98 -3.15 -4.48
C LEU A 63 19.42 -3.29 -4.01
N GLU A 64 20.33 -3.30 -4.98
CA GLU A 64 21.77 -3.42 -4.73
C GLU A 64 22.51 -2.16 -5.18
N PHE A 65 23.68 -1.94 -4.62
CA PHE A 65 24.60 -0.90 -5.06
C PHE A 65 25.45 -1.40 -6.23
N ASP A 66 25.85 -0.49 -7.09
CA ASP A 66 26.81 -0.74 -8.21
C ASP A 66 28.16 -1.27 -7.72
N THR A 67 28.60 -0.77 -6.58
CA THR A 67 29.77 -1.24 -5.84
C THR A 67 29.36 -1.52 -4.40
N PRO A 68 29.78 -2.64 -3.81
CA PRO A 68 29.39 -3.00 -2.47
C PRO A 68 29.67 -1.88 -1.46
N LEU A 69 28.66 -1.47 -0.71
CA LEU A 69 28.82 -0.59 0.44
C LEU A 69 29.09 -1.48 1.65
N GLN A 70 30.22 -1.24 2.30
CA GLN A 70 30.67 -2.05 3.43
C GLN A 70 30.94 -1.18 4.62
N SER A 71 30.75 -1.75 5.82
CA SER A 71 31.09 -1.13 7.08
C SER A 71 31.93 -2.06 7.96
N SER A 72 32.67 -1.46 8.87
CA SER A 72 33.50 -2.16 9.87
C SER A 72 33.61 -1.33 11.13
N CYS A 73 33.84 -2.02 12.25
CA CYS A 73 34.16 -1.42 13.55
C CYS A 73 35.57 -1.80 14.01
N ASN A 74 36.18 -0.96 14.80
CA ASN A 74 37.36 -1.33 15.55
C ASN A 74 37.00 -2.31 16.68
N VAL A 75 37.92 -3.17 17.09
CA VAL A 75 37.68 -4.19 18.12
C VAL A 75 37.23 -3.57 19.43
N GLY A 76 36.14 -4.04 20.01
CA GLY A 76 35.62 -3.63 21.30
C GLY A 76 34.73 -2.38 21.27
N ASN A 77 34.18 -2.03 20.12
CA ASN A 77 33.22 -0.96 20.00
C ASN A 77 31.80 -1.44 20.35
N ASP A 78 30.99 -0.56 20.92
CA ASP A 78 29.58 -0.82 21.26
C ASP A 78 28.60 -0.60 20.09
N GLY A 79 29.12 -0.29 18.89
CA GLY A 79 28.33 0.09 17.72
C GLY A 79 28.13 1.60 17.62
N GLU A 80 27.71 2.06 16.49
CA GLU A 80 27.36 3.45 16.20
C GLU A 80 26.16 3.52 15.28
N SER A 81 25.32 4.55 15.48
CA SER A 81 24.11 4.74 14.71
C SER A 81 24.40 5.16 13.27
N VAL A 82 23.43 4.88 12.40
CA VAL A 82 23.41 5.36 11.01
C VAL A 82 22.78 6.74 10.98
N TRP A 83 23.48 7.67 10.36
CA TRP A 83 23.02 9.02 10.11
C TRP A 83 22.87 9.25 8.61
N GLN A 84 21.83 9.96 8.21
CA GLN A 84 21.60 10.29 6.80
C GLN A 84 21.24 11.76 6.65
N MET A 85 21.62 12.31 5.51
CA MET A 85 21.21 13.62 5.03
C MET A 85 20.55 13.45 3.67
N THR A 86 19.36 13.99 3.50
CA THR A 86 18.63 13.99 2.21
C THR A 86 19.04 15.19 1.36
N ASP A 87 19.24 14.98 0.07
CA ASP A 87 19.43 16.04 -0.92
C ASP A 87 18.09 16.59 -1.42
N ASN A 88 18.07 17.88 -1.76
CA ASN A 88 16.86 18.55 -2.25
C ASN A 88 16.46 18.18 -3.68
N ALA A 89 17.38 17.67 -4.49
CA ALA A 89 17.17 17.53 -5.93
C ALA A 89 15.97 16.65 -6.29
N LEU A 90 15.84 15.51 -5.61
CA LEU A 90 14.78 14.54 -5.84
C LEU A 90 13.68 14.57 -4.76
N LEU A 91 13.91 15.30 -3.68
CA LEU A 91 12.97 15.34 -2.55
C LEU A 91 11.62 15.91 -3.02
N TRP A 92 10.54 15.20 -2.69
CA TRP A 92 9.17 15.63 -2.95
C TRP A 92 8.43 16.02 -1.67
N GLY A 93 8.55 15.21 -0.63
CA GLY A 93 7.81 15.41 0.61
C GLY A 93 8.12 14.37 1.68
N ASN A 94 7.10 13.92 2.38
CA ASN A 94 7.20 13.05 3.55
C ASN A 94 6.03 12.06 3.60
N VAL A 95 6.33 10.81 3.92
CA VAL A 95 5.36 9.80 4.35
C VAL A 95 5.91 9.05 5.56
N ASN A 96 5.11 8.96 6.63
CA ASN A 96 5.48 8.24 7.86
C ASN A 96 6.84 8.65 8.46
N GLY A 97 7.26 9.91 8.30
CA GLY A 97 8.55 10.40 8.77
C GLY A 97 9.73 10.10 7.83
N HIS A 98 9.49 9.55 6.65
CA HIS A 98 10.51 9.24 5.65
C HIS A 98 10.44 10.20 4.46
N ALA A 99 11.59 10.52 3.88
CA ALA A 99 11.66 11.28 2.63
C ALA A 99 10.93 10.55 1.52
N THR A 100 10.15 11.31 0.74
CA THR A 100 9.59 10.82 -0.52
C THR A 100 10.29 11.47 -1.69
N PHE A 101 10.56 10.67 -2.71
CA PHE A 101 11.27 11.07 -3.90
C PHE A 101 10.38 10.98 -5.14
N ARG A 102 10.68 11.81 -6.14
CA ARG A 102 9.83 12.01 -7.31
C ARG A 102 9.82 10.80 -8.25
N THR A 103 8.64 10.60 -8.86
CA THR A 103 8.50 9.78 -10.06
C THR A 103 8.05 10.68 -11.23
N ASN A 104 7.91 10.08 -12.41
CA ASN A 104 7.34 10.76 -13.58
C ASN A 104 5.81 10.90 -13.54
N VAL A 105 5.14 10.41 -12.48
CA VAL A 105 3.68 10.47 -12.31
C VAL A 105 3.34 11.25 -11.04
N GLU A 106 2.61 12.36 -11.20
CA GLU A 106 2.14 13.17 -10.07
C GLU A 106 1.22 12.35 -9.16
N GLY A 107 1.44 12.44 -7.85
CA GLY A 107 0.71 11.66 -6.85
C GLY A 107 1.24 10.23 -6.65
N ILE A 108 2.31 9.83 -7.36
CA ILE A 108 3.07 8.62 -7.09
C ILE A 108 4.52 8.98 -6.79
N TYR A 109 5.05 8.45 -5.71
CA TYR A 109 6.42 8.69 -5.27
C TYR A 109 6.99 7.45 -4.59
N TYR A 110 8.30 7.47 -4.32
CA TYR A 110 8.95 6.37 -3.61
C TYR A 110 9.65 6.85 -2.35
N THR A 111 9.80 5.96 -1.39
CA THR A 111 10.68 6.09 -0.23
C THR A 111 11.85 5.15 -0.39
N LEU A 112 12.95 5.45 0.25
CA LEU A 112 14.15 4.62 0.17
C LEU A 112 14.84 4.53 1.52
N ALA A 113 15.32 3.32 1.84
CA ALA A 113 16.16 3.05 3.00
C ALA A 113 17.39 2.24 2.61
N ILE A 114 18.42 2.31 3.43
CA ILE A 114 19.55 1.39 3.43
C ILE A 114 19.48 0.48 4.66
N TYR A 115 19.98 -0.73 4.52
CA TYR A 115 19.98 -1.71 5.60
C TYR A 115 21.17 -2.67 5.47
N PRO A 116 21.75 -3.18 6.58
CA PRO A 116 22.80 -4.17 6.53
C PRO A 116 22.26 -5.57 6.25
N ASP A 117 23.09 -6.47 5.75
CA ASP A 117 22.75 -7.87 5.48
C ASP A 117 22.22 -8.64 6.69
N ALA A 118 22.53 -8.21 7.91
CA ALA A 118 21.93 -8.73 9.15
C ALA A 118 20.44 -8.33 9.32
N ASN A 119 19.95 -7.36 8.55
CA ASN A 119 18.56 -6.87 8.51
C ASN A 119 17.99 -6.47 9.88
N THR A 120 18.83 -6.00 10.80
CA THR A 120 18.46 -5.59 12.16
C THR A 120 18.12 -4.10 12.27
N VAL A 121 18.65 -3.28 11.36
CA VAL A 121 18.42 -1.83 11.26
C VAL A 121 17.95 -1.49 9.86
N THR A 122 16.97 -0.59 9.75
CA THR A 122 16.56 0.00 8.49
C THR A 122 16.61 1.51 8.60
N ALA A 123 17.55 2.12 7.90
CA ALA A 123 17.77 3.56 7.90
C ALA A 123 17.05 4.21 6.71
N TRP A 124 15.93 4.86 6.97
CA TRP A 124 15.16 5.62 5.97
C TRP A 124 15.71 7.02 5.82
N PHE A 125 15.80 7.53 4.59
CA PHE A 125 16.19 8.91 4.37
C PHE A 125 15.24 9.88 5.08
N PRO A 126 15.78 10.89 5.84
CA PRO A 126 14.97 11.84 6.60
C PRO A 126 14.23 12.81 5.66
N PRO A 127 13.01 13.26 6.01
CA PRO A 127 12.21 14.15 5.15
C PRO A 127 12.73 15.59 5.09
N GLN A 128 13.68 15.96 5.96
CA GLN A 128 14.33 17.26 5.94
C GLN A 128 15.65 17.16 5.18
N ALA A 129 15.85 18.04 4.19
CA ALA A 129 17.08 18.09 3.44
C ALA A 129 18.17 18.97 4.12
N GLY A 130 19.42 18.70 3.76
CA GLY A 130 20.55 19.57 4.09
C GLY A 130 21.12 19.44 5.50
N SER A 131 20.58 18.53 6.32
CA SER A 131 21.10 18.23 7.66
C SER A 131 21.12 16.73 7.89
N TYR A 132 22.06 16.28 8.70
CA TYR A 132 22.14 14.89 9.13
C TYR A 132 21.18 14.61 10.29
N TYR A 133 20.51 13.49 10.20
CA TYR A 133 19.63 12.96 11.24
C TYR A 133 20.00 11.51 11.51
N GLU A 134 19.91 11.10 12.75
CA GLU A 134 20.01 9.70 13.14
C GLU A 134 18.78 8.94 12.58
N THR A 135 19.03 7.94 11.75
CA THR A 135 17.98 7.20 11.03
C THR A 135 18.00 5.71 11.32
N GLY A 136 19.04 5.22 11.99
CA GLY A 136 19.15 3.84 12.40
C GLY A 136 20.00 3.71 13.66
N ASP A 137 19.36 3.35 14.80
CA ASP A 137 20.04 3.19 16.08
C ASP A 137 20.79 1.85 16.13
N ALA A 138 22.10 1.91 16.32
CA ALA A 138 22.99 0.76 16.53
C ALA A 138 24.05 1.06 17.63
N ASN A 139 23.79 2.06 18.48
CA ASN A 139 24.75 2.57 19.46
C ASN A 139 25.25 1.53 20.48
N ASN A 140 24.54 0.43 20.68
CA ASN A 140 24.90 -0.59 21.67
C ASN A 140 25.04 -1.98 21.04
N ASP A 141 25.20 -2.06 19.70
CA ASP A 141 25.29 -3.34 18.99
C ASP A 141 26.22 -3.25 17.78
N GLU A 142 27.52 -3.50 18.00
CA GLU A 142 28.49 -3.56 16.89
C GLU A 142 28.11 -4.63 15.84
N GLY A 143 27.42 -5.69 16.26
CA GLY A 143 26.97 -6.75 15.37
C GLY A 143 26.03 -6.29 14.28
N VAL A 144 25.39 -5.13 14.43
CA VAL A 144 24.52 -4.52 13.43
C VAL A 144 25.31 -3.90 12.28
N VAL A 145 26.48 -3.30 12.57
CA VAL A 145 27.25 -2.51 11.60
C VAL A 145 28.65 -3.08 11.32
N ASN A 146 29.17 -3.96 12.17
CA ASN A 146 30.51 -4.50 12.00
C ASN A 146 30.57 -5.59 10.93
N ALA A 147 31.50 -5.46 9.99
CA ALA A 147 31.74 -6.39 8.88
C ALA A 147 30.47 -6.68 8.06
N ARG A 148 29.68 -5.64 7.74
CA ARG A 148 28.41 -5.75 7.02
C ARG A 148 28.52 -5.29 5.58
N TYR A 149 27.73 -5.94 4.72
CA TYR A 149 27.35 -5.44 3.41
C TYR A 149 26.00 -4.74 3.54
N TRP A 150 25.86 -3.61 2.86
CA TRP A 150 24.66 -2.80 2.88
C TRP A 150 23.92 -2.87 1.55
N HIS A 151 22.61 -2.90 1.65
CA HIS A 151 21.67 -2.98 0.55
C HIS A 151 20.71 -1.79 0.62
N ALA A 152 19.90 -1.61 -0.41
CA ALA A 152 18.84 -0.64 -0.42
C ALA A 152 17.46 -1.30 -0.59
N ARG A 153 16.43 -0.63 -0.12
CA ARG A 153 15.05 -1.02 -0.35
C ARG A 153 14.20 0.19 -0.67
N MET A 154 13.22 -0.03 -1.55
CA MET A 154 12.31 0.99 -2.04
C MET A 154 10.87 0.55 -1.82
N ASP A 155 10.03 1.46 -1.34
CA ASP A 155 8.58 1.30 -1.31
C ASP A 155 7.95 2.40 -2.17
N ILE A 156 6.96 2.04 -3.00
CA ILE A 156 6.25 2.99 -3.86
C ILE A 156 4.89 3.28 -3.25
N TYR A 157 4.56 4.56 -3.16
CA TYR A 157 3.34 5.07 -2.57
C TYR A 157 2.52 5.86 -3.58
N GLN A 158 1.21 5.79 -3.44
CA GLN A 158 0.26 6.69 -4.06
C GLN A 158 -0.35 7.59 -3.00
N ASP A 159 -0.50 8.88 -3.30
CA ASP A 159 -1.17 9.80 -2.40
C ASP A 159 -2.60 10.15 -2.88
N PRO A 160 -3.44 10.73 -2.00
CA PRO A 160 -4.83 11.08 -2.35
C PRO A 160 -4.97 12.09 -3.50
N THR A 161 -3.90 12.81 -3.86
CA THR A 161 -3.93 13.80 -4.95
C THR A 161 -3.75 13.18 -6.33
N PHE A 162 -3.45 11.87 -6.42
CA PHE A 162 -3.32 11.15 -7.67
C PHE A 162 -4.59 11.27 -8.52
N LYS A 163 -4.45 11.74 -9.76
CA LYS A 163 -5.57 12.01 -10.70
C LYS A 163 -5.72 10.97 -11.80
N GLY A 164 -4.94 9.89 -11.75
CA GLY A 164 -4.87 8.87 -12.79
C GLY A 164 -3.58 8.93 -13.60
N LEU A 165 -3.32 7.85 -14.32
CA LEU A 165 -2.16 7.76 -15.20
C LEU A 165 -2.35 8.67 -16.43
N PRO A 166 -1.36 9.51 -16.76
CA PRO A 166 -1.37 10.22 -18.03
C PRO A 166 -1.37 9.23 -19.21
N THR A 167 -2.08 9.54 -20.29
CA THR A 167 -2.28 8.64 -21.44
C THR A 167 -1.00 8.27 -22.19
N ASN A 168 0.05 9.06 -22.01
CA ASN A 168 1.36 8.85 -22.65
C ASN A 168 2.39 8.16 -21.75
N VAL A 169 2.02 7.80 -20.52
CA VAL A 169 2.92 7.15 -19.57
C VAL A 169 2.70 5.64 -19.59
N VAL A 170 3.70 4.92 -20.07
CA VAL A 170 3.72 3.43 -20.17
C VAL A 170 4.54 2.81 -19.04
N PHE A 171 5.42 3.57 -18.42
CA PHE A 171 6.27 3.14 -17.32
C PHE A 171 6.21 4.17 -16.20
N LEU A 172 6.11 3.70 -14.97
CA LEU A 172 6.42 4.51 -13.80
C LEU A 172 7.94 4.57 -13.68
N THR A 173 8.53 5.77 -13.69
CA THR A 173 9.96 5.94 -13.55
C THR A 173 10.27 6.67 -12.25
N ALA A 174 11.01 6.01 -11.36
CA ALA A 174 11.68 6.67 -10.24
C ALA A 174 12.85 7.46 -10.81
N ALA A 175 12.84 8.78 -10.63
CA ALA A 175 13.87 9.66 -11.17
C ALA A 175 15.24 9.38 -10.52
N GLY A 176 16.26 9.26 -11.33
CA GLY A 176 17.64 9.08 -10.91
C GLY A 176 18.32 10.37 -10.48
N GLY A 177 19.36 10.25 -9.68
CA GLY A 177 20.15 11.37 -9.19
C GLY A 177 20.65 11.18 -7.76
N MET A 178 21.10 12.28 -7.14
CA MET A 178 21.55 12.29 -5.74
C MET A 178 20.35 12.19 -4.80
N LEU A 179 20.36 11.19 -3.93
CA LEU A 179 19.38 11.04 -2.84
C LEU A 179 19.85 11.76 -1.57
N GLY A 180 21.15 11.71 -1.31
CA GLY A 180 21.75 12.28 -0.12
C GLY A 180 23.05 11.59 0.26
N HIS A 181 23.35 11.59 1.55
CA HIS A 181 24.55 10.98 2.13
C HIS A 181 24.18 10.06 3.28
N ALA A 182 24.97 9.01 3.46
CA ALA A 182 24.90 8.12 4.61
C ALA A 182 26.25 8.10 5.32
N VAL A 183 26.22 7.98 6.64
CA VAL A 183 27.39 7.88 7.51
C VAL A 183 27.07 6.98 8.71
N ILE A 184 28.05 6.25 9.21
CA ILE A 184 27.96 5.55 10.48
C ILE A 184 28.75 6.40 11.49
N GLY A 185 28.17 6.64 12.67
CA GLY A 185 28.67 7.57 13.68
C GLY A 185 28.15 9.00 13.47
N ASP A 186 28.23 9.81 14.53
CA ASP A 186 27.74 11.20 14.51
C ASP A 186 28.62 12.08 13.58
N PRO A 187 28.08 12.56 12.45
CA PRO A 187 28.83 13.37 11.50
C PRO A 187 29.19 14.78 12.01
N HIS A 188 28.69 15.18 13.19
CA HIS A 188 29.00 16.46 13.83
C HIS A 188 30.23 16.35 14.74
N THR A 189 30.75 15.15 14.99
CA THR A 189 31.93 14.86 15.79
C THR A 189 33.03 14.24 14.93
N GLY A 190 34.30 14.35 15.37
CA GLY A 190 35.43 13.76 14.65
C GLY A 190 35.75 14.42 13.31
N THR A 191 36.47 13.71 12.45
CA THR A 191 36.89 14.14 11.12
C THR A 191 36.17 13.32 10.05
N GLU A 192 36.17 13.78 8.80
CA GLU A 192 35.56 13.04 7.68
C GLU A 192 36.26 11.69 7.42
N SER A 193 37.52 11.55 7.81
CA SER A 193 38.25 10.26 7.74
C SER A 193 37.77 9.26 8.76
N ASP A 194 37.28 9.75 9.91
CA ASP A 194 36.77 8.90 10.98
C ASP A 194 35.33 8.40 10.62
N HIS A 195 34.53 9.29 10.04
CA HIS A 195 33.15 9.02 9.61
C HIS A 195 32.95 9.36 8.12
N PRO A 196 33.38 8.48 7.19
CA PRO A 196 33.22 8.71 5.76
C PRO A 196 31.74 8.95 5.38
N ARG A 197 31.49 10.08 4.73
CA ARG A 197 30.16 10.50 4.26
C ARG A 197 29.94 9.98 2.85
N VAL A 198 29.28 8.86 2.75
CA VAL A 198 29.04 8.17 1.46
C VAL A 198 27.91 8.85 0.70
N PRO A 199 28.17 9.47 -0.47
CA PRO A 199 27.10 9.95 -1.34
C PRO A 199 26.31 8.78 -1.91
N ILE A 200 24.99 8.83 -1.78
CA ILE A 200 24.07 7.81 -2.30
C ILE A 200 23.29 8.36 -3.47
N ASN A 201 23.52 7.78 -4.62
CA ASN A 201 22.80 8.04 -5.86
C ASN A 201 21.82 6.90 -6.15
N ILE A 202 20.87 7.16 -7.02
CA ILE A 202 20.01 6.17 -7.63
C ILE A 202 20.02 6.35 -9.15
N ASN A 203 20.06 5.27 -9.91
CA ASN A 203 19.80 5.32 -11.35
C ASN A 203 18.30 5.39 -11.62
N ASP A 204 17.92 5.93 -12.79
CA ASP A 204 16.52 5.85 -13.23
C ASP A 204 16.04 4.40 -13.20
N MET A 205 14.91 4.17 -12.54
CA MET A 205 14.27 2.88 -12.46
C MET A 205 12.90 2.92 -13.09
N SER A 206 12.63 2.02 -14.02
CA SER A 206 11.35 1.94 -14.69
C SER A 206 10.58 0.69 -14.26
N PHE A 207 9.33 0.90 -13.85
CA PHE A 207 8.40 -0.15 -13.46
C PHE A 207 7.28 -0.23 -14.48
N GLN A 208 6.84 -1.44 -14.78
CA GLN A 208 5.72 -1.64 -15.70
C GLN A 208 4.43 -1.08 -15.07
N LEU A 209 3.67 -0.37 -15.88
CA LEU A 209 2.30 0.03 -15.56
C LEU A 209 1.32 -0.81 -16.37
N PRO A 210 0.08 -1.02 -15.90
CA PRO A 210 -0.93 -1.63 -16.72
C PRO A 210 -1.14 -0.76 -17.98
N LEU A 211 -0.99 -1.37 -19.15
CA LEU A 211 -1.05 -0.68 -20.45
C LEU A 211 -2.42 -0.07 -20.77
N HIS A 212 -3.45 -0.45 -20.02
CA HIS A 212 -4.80 0.04 -20.16
C HIS A 212 -5.39 0.28 -18.77
N ALA A 213 -6.31 1.25 -18.69
CA ALA A 213 -7.13 1.43 -17.49
C ALA A 213 -7.83 0.11 -17.13
N PRO A 214 -8.02 -0.18 -15.83
CA PRO A 214 -8.85 -1.30 -15.42
C PRO A 214 -10.18 -1.28 -16.16
N SER A 215 -10.57 -2.39 -16.71
CA SER A 215 -11.82 -2.48 -17.48
C SER A 215 -12.47 -3.86 -17.32
N CYS A 216 -13.80 -3.88 -17.24
CA CYS A 216 -14.59 -5.10 -17.25
C CYS A 216 -15.72 -5.01 -18.27
N VAL A 217 -15.97 -6.10 -18.96
CA VAL A 217 -17.18 -6.30 -19.77
C VAL A 217 -18.01 -7.35 -19.07
N LEU A 218 -19.03 -6.90 -18.34
CA LEU A 218 -19.91 -7.76 -17.55
C LEU A 218 -21.27 -7.85 -18.19
N ARG A 219 -21.92 -8.97 -18.01
CA ARG A 219 -23.28 -9.27 -18.48
C ARG A 219 -24.11 -9.82 -17.33
N ALA A 220 -25.32 -9.36 -17.22
CA ALA A 220 -26.36 -9.90 -16.36
C ALA A 220 -27.65 -10.12 -17.19
N PRO A 221 -28.54 -11.03 -16.81
CA PRO A 221 -29.83 -11.14 -17.46
C PRO A 221 -30.64 -9.84 -17.25
N THR A 222 -31.30 -9.38 -18.30
CA THR A 222 -32.18 -8.20 -18.24
C THR A 222 -33.49 -8.48 -17.53
N THR A 223 -33.87 -9.74 -17.44
CA THR A 223 -35.10 -10.21 -16.80
C THR A 223 -34.84 -11.56 -16.13
N VAL A 224 -35.33 -11.72 -14.91
CA VAL A 224 -35.36 -12.97 -14.17
C VAL A 224 -36.82 -13.30 -13.92
N ASP A 225 -37.33 -14.35 -14.58
CA ASP A 225 -38.70 -14.81 -14.41
C ASP A 225 -38.79 -15.66 -13.13
N LEU A 226 -39.58 -15.20 -12.17
CA LEU A 226 -39.78 -15.89 -10.89
C LEU A 226 -41.02 -16.84 -10.91
N GLY A 227 -41.72 -16.92 -12.07
CA GLY A 227 -42.89 -17.78 -12.24
C GLY A 227 -44.17 -17.20 -11.64
N ASP A 228 -45.26 -17.94 -11.89
CA ASP A 228 -46.62 -17.64 -11.39
C ASP A 228 -46.90 -18.47 -10.14
N TRP A 229 -47.41 -17.81 -9.10
CA TRP A 229 -47.64 -18.44 -7.81
C TRP A 229 -49.04 -18.16 -7.26
N TYR A 230 -49.63 -19.17 -6.62
CA TYR A 230 -50.82 -18.94 -5.84
C TYR A 230 -50.53 -18.23 -4.52
N ARG A 231 -51.50 -17.51 -4.01
CA ARG A 231 -51.39 -16.86 -2.68
C ARG A 231 -50.95 -17.82 -1.57
N SER A 232 -51.48 -19.04 -1.60
CA SER A 232 -51.13 -20.10 -0.62
C SER A 232 -49.68 -20.49 -0.67
N ASP A 233 -49.01 -20.44 -1.82
CA ASP A 233 -47.61 -20.79 -1.98
C ASP A 233 -46.74 -19.74 -1.31
N LEU A 234 -47.07 -18.46 -1.50
CA LEU A 234 -46.40 -17.33 -0.86
C LEU A 234 -46.59 -17.31 0.66
N GLU A 235 -47.82 -17.61 1.12
CA GLU A 235 -48.14 -17.68 2.57
C GLU A 235 -47.41 -18.84 3.28
N ASN A 236 -47.12 -19.94 2.58
CA ASN A 236 -46.45 -21.13 3.08
C ASN A 236 -44.97 -21.22 2.68
N ASP A 237 -44.40 -20.18 2.09
CA ASP A 237 -43.00 -20.12 1.62
C ASP A 237 -42.62 -21.25 0.62
N ASN A 238 -43.60 -21.69 -0.20
CA ASN A 238 -43.46 -22.79 -1.16
C ASN A 238 -43.01 -22.36 -2.56
N THR A 239 -42.60 -21.10 -2.74
CA THR A 239 -42.02 -20.60 -3.99
C THR A 239 -40.63 -21.15 -4.24
N THR A 240 -40.23 -21.27 -5.49
CA THR A 240 -38.87 -21.74 -5.82
C THR A 240 -37.89 -20.60 -6.00
N GLU A 241 -36.63 -20.87 -5.73
CA GLU A 241 -35.54 -19.95 -6.05
C GLU A 241 -35.16 -20.09 -7.52
N VAL A 242 -34.87 -18.96 -8.16
CA VAL A 242 -34.36 -18.88 -9.52
C VAL A 242 -32.94 -18.32 -9.48
N SER A 243 -32.00 -19.09 -9.99
CA SER A 243 -30.60 -18.69 -10.05
C SER A 243 -30.30 -17.89 -11.31
N PHE A 244 -29.49 -16.85 -11.18
CA PHE A 244 -28.93 -16.10 -12.31
C PHE A 244 -27.47 -15.72 -12.03
N LYS A 245 -26.74 -15.27 -13.07
CA LYS A 245 -25.34 -14.93 -12.97
C LYS A 245 -25.04 -13.53 -13.48
N ILE A 246 -24.06 -12.90 -12.86
CA ILE A 246 -23.31 -11.80 -13.45
C ILE A 246 -21.96 -12.39 -13.86
N GLU A 247 -21.67 -12.35 -15.14
CA GLU A 247 -20.45 -12.96 -15.67
C GLU A 247 -19.79 -12.08 -16.73
N GLY A 248 -18.49 -12.26 -16.91
CA GLY A 248 -17.74 -11.55 -17.94
C GLY A 248 -16.24 -11.64 -17.75
N SER A 249 -15.53 -10.77 -18.46
CA SER A 249 -14.07 -10.71 -18.44
C SER A 249 -13.59 -9.32 -18.06
N CYS A 250 -12.45 -9.30 -17.36
CA CYS A 250 -11.78 -8.08 -16.95
C CYS A 250 -10.35 -8.07 -17.48
N ALA A 251 -9.77 -6.87 -17.57
CA ALA A 251 -8.39 -6.64 -17.89
C ALA A 251 -7.82 -5.61 -16.92
N ASN A 252 -6.65 -5.90 -16.35
CA ASN A 252 -5.95 -5.04 -15.39
C ASN A 252 -6.77 -4.72 -14.12
N VAL A 253 -7.56 -5.67 -13.66
CA VAL A 253 -8.44 -5.56 -12.49
C VAL A 253 -7.96 -6.54 -11.44
N ILE A 254 -7.84 -6.12 -10.20
CA ILE A 254 -7.47 -6.99 -9.07
C ILE A 254 -8.65 -7.36 -8.18
N GLU A 255 -9.71 -6.56 -8.21
CA GLU A 255 -10.92 -6.77 -7.44
C GLU A 255 -12.13 -6.18 -8.15
N VAL A 256 -13.26 -6.86 -8.05
CA VAL A 256 -14.56 -6.42 -8.60
C VAL A 256 -15.59 -6.50 -7.49
N ASP A 257 -16.22 -5.36 -7.19
CA ASP A 257 -17.29 -5.24 -6.22
C ASP A 257 -18.62 -4.98 -6.92
N ALA A 258 -19.70 -5.52 -6.38
CA ALA A 258 -21.06 -5.22 -6.80
C ALA A 258 -21.87 -4.67 -5.63
N LYS A 259 -22.51 -3.51 -5.84
CA LYS A 259 -23.47 -2.92 -4.92
C LYS A 259 -24.87 -3.08 -5.49
N VAL A 260 -25.75 -3.65 -4.68
CA VAL A 260 -27.16 -3.86 -5.06
C VAL A 260 -27.99 -2.63 -4.69
N VAL A 261 -28.72 -2.06 -5.64
CA VAL A 261 -29.52 -0.85 -5.45
C VAL A 261 -30.90 -1.01 -6.08
N SER A 262 -31.94 -0.63 -5.33
CA SER A 262 -33.33 -0.51 -5.83
C SER A 262 -34.04 0.62 -5.09
N GLU A 263 -34.96 1.29 -5.77
CA GLU A 263 -35.84 2.30 -5.18
C GLU A 263 -37.04 1.69 -4.44
N HIS A 264 -37.39 0.44 -4.79
CA HIS A 264 -38.54 -0.27 -4.22
C HIS A 264 -38.08 -1.37 -3.28
N THR A 265 -38.05 -1.04 -1.97
CA THR A 265 -37.61 -1.98 -0.93
C THR A 265 -38.47 -1.89 0.34
N THR A 266 -38.42 -2.91 1.18
CA THR A 266 -38.91 -2.82 2.55
C THR A 266 -38.06 -1.81 3.35
N SER A 267 -38.58 -1.30 4.46
CA SER A 267 -37.90 -0.28 5.27
C SER A 267 -36.53 -0.71 5.83
N ASP A 268 -36.32 -2.01 5.98
CA ASP A 268 -35.05 -2.63 6.40
C ASP A 268 -34.12 -2.96 5.21
N GLY A 269 -34.59 -2.71 3.97
CA GLY A 269 -33.85 -3.02 2.74
C GLY A 269 -33.70 -4.52 2.45
N ALA A 270 -34.38 -5.39 3.19
CA ALA A 270 -34.21 -6.84 3.13
C ALA A 270 -34.93 -7.50 1.94
N LEU A 271 -36.03 -6.89 1.47
CA LEU A 271 -36.81 -7.38 0.34
C LEU A 271 -37.01 -6.26 -0.70
N PHE A 272 -37.00 -6.63 -1.98
CA PHE A 272 -37.26 -5.75 -3.12
C PHE A 272 -38.73 -5.83 -3.46
N THR A 273 -39.48 -4.74 -3.27
CA THR A 273 -40.91 -4.68 -3.36
C THR A 273 -41.40 -4.38 -4.78
N ASN A 274 -42.70 -4.54 -5.02
CA ASN A 274 -43.30 -4.33 -6.33
C ASN A 274 -43.18 -2.86 -6.80
N SER A 275 -42.64 -2.63 -7.99
CA SER A 275 -42.55 -1.31 -8.63
C SER A 275 -43.76 -0.99 -9.50
N ILE A 276 -44.58 -1.99 -9.80
CA ILE A 276 -45.80 -1.84 -10.64
C ILE A 276 -46.89 -1.13 -9.86
N THR A 277 -47.46 -0.12 -10.44
CA THR A 277 -48.65 0.60 -9.92
C THR A 277 -49.91 0.10 -10.59
N SER A 278 -51.00 -0.13 -9.83
CA SER A 278 -52.30 -0.48 -10.37
C SER A 278 -52.89 0.63 -11.23
N ASN A 279 -53.45 0.26 -12.35
CA ASN A 279 -54.24 1.15 -13.25
C ASN A 279 -55.48 0.44 -13.75
N SER A 280 -56.20 1.00 -14.74
CA SER A 280 -57.40 0.41 -15.32
C SER A 280 -57.22 -0.95 -16.01
N SER A 281 -56.00 -1.30 -16.37
CA SER A 281 -55.66 -2.53 -17.12
C SER A 281 -54.81 -3.51 -16.34
N VAL A 282 -54.12 -3.06 -15.28
CA VAL A 282 -53.17 -3.86 -14.50
C VAL A 282 -53.47 -3.69 -13.03
N THR A 283 -53.66 -4.81 -12.32
CA THR A 283 -53.72 -4.86 -10.86
C THR A 283 -52.32 -5.26 -10.32
N ALA A 284 -51.71 -4.44 -9.51
CA ALA A 284 -50.41 -4.73 -8.88
C ALA A 284 -50.60 -5.70 -7.72
N ALA A 285 -49.74 -6.72 -7.65
CA ALA A 285 -49.66 -7.58 -6.47
C ALA A 285 -49.14 -6.79 -5.26
N LYS A 286 -49.71 -7.08 -4.07
CA LYS A 286 -49.27 -6.48 -2.81
C LYS A 286 -48.87 -7.57 -1.83
N GLY A 287 -48.15 -7.17 -0.81
CA GLY A 287 -47.67 -8.08 0.25
C GLY A 287 -46.62 -9.07 -0.21
N VAL A 288 -45.96 -8.80 -1.34
CA VAL A 288 -44.91 -9.66 -1.92
C VAL A 288 -43.65 -8.87 -2.22
N GLY A 289 -42.50 -9.53 -2.17
CA GLY A 289 -41.19 -8.97 -2.48
C GLY A 289 -40.19 -10.05 -2.91
N VAL A 290 -39.14 -9.64 -3.57
CA VAL A 290 -38.03 -10.53 -3.92
C VAL A 290 -37.01 -10.55 -2.81
N LYS A 291 -36.63 -11.74 -2.38
CA LYS A 291 -35.48 -12.02 -1.53
C LYS A 291 -34.31 -12.41 -2.42
N LEU A 292 -33.21 -11.65 -2.33
CA LEU A 292 -31.96 -11.92 -3.06
C LEU A 292 -30.92 -12.56 -2.15
N ARG A 293 -30.22 -13.58 -2.62
CA ARG A 293 -29.19 -14.32 -1.87
C ARG A 293 -27.99 -14.64 -2.71
N THR A 294 -26.83 -14.80 -2.05
CA THR A 294 -25.67 -15.49 -2.61
C THR A 294 -25.87 -17.00 -2.61
N PRO A 295 -25.04 -17.79 -3.34
CA PRO A 295 -25.05 -19.26 -3.24
C PRO A 295 -24.78 -19.79 -1.84
N ALA A 296 -24.06 -19.05 -1.00
CA ALA A 296 -23.82 -19.36 0.41
C ALA A 296 -25.03 -19.04 1.32
N TYR A 297 -26.19 -18.75 0.71
CA TYR A 297 -27.45 -18.40 1.40
C TYR A 297 -27.41 -17.12 2.24
N SER A 298 -26.37 -16.31 2.12
CA SER A 298 -26.36 -14.97 2.69
C SER A 298 -27.36 -14.08 1.98
N GLN A 299 -28.26 -13.45 2.71
CA GLN A 299 -29.22 -12.51 2.15
C GLN A 299 -28.53 -11.20 1.81
N ILE A 300 -28.86 -10.64 0.66
CA ILE A 300 -28.34 -9.37 0.18
C ILE A 300 -29.42 -8.30 0.40
N HIS A 301 -29.02 -7.22 1.03
CA HIS A 301 -29.84 -6.05 1.32
C HIS A 301 -29.61 -4.94 0.31
N ASN A 302 -30.59 -4.07 0.20
CA ASN A 302 -30.43 -2.84 -0.60
C ASN A 302 -29.27 -2.00 -0.07
N ASN A 303 -28.48 -1.43 -0.99
CA ASN A 303 -27.25 -0.69 -0.72
C ASN A 303 -26.07 -1.51 -0.14
N GLN A 304 -26.20 -2.82 -0.08
CA GLN A 304 -25.08 -3.68 0.32
C GLN A 304 -24.11 -3.87 -0.84
N SER A 305 -22.81 -3.75 -0.54
CA SER A 305 -21.71 -4.10 -1.44
C SER A 305 -21.14 -5.46 -1.06
N GLU A 306 -20.68 -6.20 -2.07
CA GLU A 306 -19.93 -7.45 -1.89
C GLU A 306 -18.87 -7.59 -2.97
N THR A 307 -17.74 -8.20 -2.64
CA THR A 307 -16.72 -8.56 -3.61
C THR A 307 -17.17 -9.78 -4.41
N ILE A 308 -17.34 -9.62 -5.71
CA ILE A 308 -17.81 -10.68 -6.62
C ILE A 308 -16.67 -11.38 -7.35
N ALA A 309 -15.50 -10.77 -7.39
CA ALA A 309 -14.26 -11.41 -7.84
C ALA A 309 -13.05 -10.71 -7.24
N ALA A 310 -12.07 -11.48 -6.83
CA ALA A 310 -10.77 -10.97 -6.36
C ALA A 310 -9.65 -11.87 -6.90
N GLY A 311 -8.49 -11.27 -7.15
CA GLY A 311 -7.31 -12.00 -7.58
C GLY A 311 -6.74 -12.89 -6.48
N ASN A 312 -6.26 -14.07 -6.84
CA ASN A 312 -5.61 -14.99 -5.93
C ASN A 312 -4.27 -15.45 -6.53
N PRO A 313 -3.10 -15.18 -5.88
CA PRO A 313 -2.95 -14.53 -4.58
C PRO A 313 -3.39 -13.06 -4.59
N ILE A 314 -3.52 -12.45 -3.42
CA ILE A 314 -3.90 -11.03 -3.27
C ILE A 314 -3.03 -10.15 -4.18
N GLY A 315 -3.68 -9.32 -4.99
CA GLY A 315 -3.03 -8.46 -5.99
C GLY A 315 -2.78 -9.12 -7.36
N ALA A 316 -3.17 -10.40 -7.53
CA ALA A 316 -3.17 -11.00 -8.87
C ALA A 316 -4.33 -10.46 -9.73
N PRO A 317 -4.15 -10.36 -11.06
CA PRO A 317 -5.22 -9.89 -11.93
C PRO A 317 -6.45 -10.81 -11.95
N VAL A 318 -7.64 -10.21 -11.95
CA VAL A 318 -8.91 -10.89 -12.22
C VAL A 318 -9.15 -10.88 -13.71
N TYR A 319 -9.23 -12.06 -14.32
CA TYR A 319 -9.53 -12.20 -15.76
C TYR A 319 -10.99 -12.56 -16.04
N GLN A 320 -11.62 -13.26 -15.11
CA GLN A 320 -12.99 -13.74 -15.24
C GLN A 320 -13.80 -13.40 -13.99
N VAL A 321 -15.02 -12.95 -14.20
CA VAL A 321 -16.02 -12.76 -13.16
C VAL A 321 -17.15 -13.73 -13.40
N SER A 322 -17.59 -14.44 -12.37
CA SER A 322 -18.77 -15.30 -12.40
C SER A 322 -19.41 -15.32 -11.01
N ALA A 323 -20.30 -14.38 -10.77
CA ALA A 323 -21.06 -14.26 -9.53
C ALA A 323 -22.48 -14.82 -9.74
N THR A 324 -22.87 -15.78 -8.92
CA THR A 324 -24.21 -16.39 -8.95
C THR A 324 -25.07 -15.76 -7.88
N TYR A 325 -26.34 -15.52 -8.19
CA TYR A 325 -27.36 -15.01 -7.28
C TYR A 325 -28.61 -15.88 -7.36
N ASN A 326 -29.34 -15.96 -6.26
CA ASN A 326 -30.62 -16.64 -6.18
C ASN A 326 -31.71 -15.63 -5.79
N ALA A 327 -32.75 -15.55 -6.59
CA ALA A 327 -33.90 -14.72 -6.35
C ALA A 327 -35.14 -15.59 -6.02
N LYS A 328 -35.86 -15.22 -4.97
CA LYS A 328 -37.08 -15.92 -4.55
C LYS A 328 -38.19 -14.90 -4.27
N LEU A 329 -39.40 -15.15 -4.80
CA LEU A 329 -40.56 -14.37 -4.42
C LEU A 329 -41.09 -14.83 -3.06
N VAL A 330 -41.23 -13.90 -2.11
CA VAL A 330 -41.66 -14.17 -0.74
C VAL A 330 -42.74 -13.17 -0.31
N LYS A 331 -43.53 -13.52 0.71
CA LYS A 331 -44.42 -12.56 1.36
C LYS A 331 -43.65 -11.51 2.11
N THR A 332 -44.12 -10.26 2.13
CA THR A 332 -43.66 -9.23 3.05
C THR A 332 -44.47 -9.32 4.38
N ASN A 333 -43.96 -8.76 5.44
CA ASN A 333 -44.70 -8.69 6.71
C ASN A 333 -45.47 -7.38 6.88
N THR A 334 -45.52 -6.56 5.84
CA THR A 334 -46.07 -5.19 5.89
C THR A 334 -47.53 -5.13 5.53
N GLU A 335 -48.03 -6.03 4.65
CA GLU A 335 -49.40 -6.10 4.23
C GLU A 335 -49.81 -7.51 3.76
N ALA A 336 -51.09 -7.75 3.65
CA ALA A 336 -51.62 -9.03 3.19
C ALA A 336 -51.31 -9.30 1.73
N VAL A 337 -51.00 -10.54 1.38
CA VAL A 337 -50.80 -10.96 -0.04
C VAL A 337 -52.08 -10.82 -0.83
N THR A 338 -52.02 -10.05 -1.93
CA THR A 338 -53.12 -9.91 -2.87
C THR A 338 -52.66 -10.29 -4.30
N PRO A 339 -53.55 -10.94 -5.08
CA PRO A 339 -53.25 -11.29 -6.47
C PRO A 339 -52.96 -10.04 -7.32
N GLY A 340 -52.11 -10.20 -8.32
CA GLY A 340 -51.76 -9.13 -9.25
C GLY A 340 -50.41 -9.37 -9.94
N VAL A 341 -50.03 -8.42 -10.75
CA VAL A 341 -48.71 -8.45 -11.44
C VAL A 341 -47.63 -7.95 -10.52
N PHE A 342 -46.52 -8.66 -10.47
CA PHE A 342 -45.34 -8.28 -9.74
C PHE A 342 -44.19 -7.97 -10.69
N GLY A 343 -43.46 -6.93 -10.43
CA GLY A 343 -42.23 -6.57 -11.10
C GLY A 343 -41.40 -5.63 -10.20
N THR A 344 -40.13 -5.83 -10.20
CA THR A 344 -39.20 -4.93 -9.51
C THR A 344 -37.88 -4.79 -10.29
N THR A 345 -37.22 -3.65 -10.15
CA THR A 345 -35.92 -3.41 -10.77
C THR A 345 -34.85 -3.42 -9.70
N ILE A 346 -33.84 -4.24 -9.90
CA ILE A 346 -32.65 -4.32 -9.06
C ILE A 346 -31.46 -3.98 -9.94
N THR A 347 -30.70 -2.97 -9.56
CA THR A 347 -29.49 -2.51 -10.26
C THR A 347 -28.26 -2.99 -9.52
N PHE A 348 -27.34 -3.62 -10.24
CA PHE A 348 -26.01 -3.92 -9.76
C PHE A 348 -25.06 -2.81 -10.22
N GLN A 349 -24.62 -1.97 -9.28
CA GLN A 349 -23.57 -0.99 -9.52
C GLN A 349 -22.23 -1.67 -9.31
N VAL A 350 -21.48 -1.86 -10.38
CA VAL A 350 -20.19 -2.55 -10.33
C VAL A 350 -19.08 -1.54 -10.31
N THR A 351 -18.17 -1.72 -9.35
CA THR A 351 -16.90 -1.01 -9.26
C THR A 351 -15.76 -2.01 -9.34
N TYR A 352 -14.64 -1.61 -9.94
CA TYR A 352 -13.47 -2.46 -10.06
C TYR A 352 -12.19 -1.63 -9.96
N GLN A 353 -11.14 -2.24 -9.40
CA GLN A 353 -9.84 -1.63 -9.17
C GLN A 353 -8.68 -2.57 -9.52
#